data_5badd03b864bbc8a9d04a199385a7df2
#
_entry.id   5badd03b864bbc8a9d04a199385a7df2
#
_cell.length_a   1.000
_cell.length_b   1.000
_cell.length_c   1.000
_cell.angle_alpha   90.00
_cell.angle_beta   90.00
_cell.angle_gamma   90.00
#
_symmetry.space_group_name_H-M   'P 1'
#
loop_
_entity.id
_entity.type
_entity.pdbx_description
1 polymer ?
#
loop_
_entity_poly.entity_id
_entity_poly.type
_entity_poly.pdbx_seq_one_letter_code
_entity_poly.pdbx_strand_id
1 'polypeptide(L)'
;MNYTETLNFIHSFKGNGRRPQLERMRWLLKQAGNPQTHFPTVHIVGTNGKGSTTSYLQNILTKSGYQVGTFTSPYITRFNERISINGTEIPDKDLISLVAKAQVLLNDLEEHTDFDRPTEFELVTLLMFLYFDLKQVDMAIIEAGIG
;
A
#
# COMPACT_ATOMS: atom_id res chain seq x y z
N MET A 1 -17.07 8.16 -5.03
CA MET A 1 -17.54 7.17 -4.02
C MET A 1 -17.20 7.64 -2.62
N ASN A 2 -17.95 7.17 -1.62
CA ASN A 2 -17.67 7.48 -0.23
C ASN A 2 -16.70 6.46 0.37
N TYR A 3 -16.37 6.61 1.64
CA TYR A 3 -15.43 5.72 2.32
C TYR A 3 -15.91 4.26 2.34
N THR A 4 -17.17 4.03 2.66
CA THR A 4 -17.73 2.66 2.69
C THR A 4 -17.66 2.00 1.33
N GLU A 5 -18.02 2.72 0.28
CA GLU A 5 -17.92 2.23 -1.09
C GLU A 5 -16.47 1.96 -1.49
N THR A 6 -15.55 2.81 -1.04
CA THR A 6 -14.12 2.65 -1.29
C THR A 6 -13.60 1.37 -0.66
N LEU A 7 -13.95 1.10 0.61
CA LEU A 7 -13.57 -0.15 1.28
C LEU A 7 -14.19 -1.36 0.60
N ASN A 8 -15.46 -1.27 0.21
CA ASN A 8 -16.12 -2.36 -0.51
C ASN A 8 -15.43 -2.66 -1.82
N PHE A 9 -15.00 -1.64 -2.53
CA PHE A 9 -14.22 -1.82 -3.76
C PHE A 9 -12.92 -2.57 -3.49
N ILE A 10 -12.15 -2.15 -2.50
CA ILE A 10 -10.90 -2.82 -2.14
C ILE A 10 -11.16 -4.29 -1.79
N HIS A 11 -12.15 -4.55 -0.94
CA HIS A 11 -12.44 -5.90 -0.48
C HIS A 11 -13.05 -6.78 -1.58
N SER A 12 -13.58 -6.19 -2.65
CA SER A 12 -14.10 -6.96 -3.77
C SER A 12 -13.00 -7.74 -4.51
N PHE A 13 -11.74 -7.39 -4.29
CA PHE A 13 -10.60 -8.12 -4.86
C PHE A 13 -10.21 -9.33 -4.03
N LYS A 14 -10.76 -9.47 -2.84
CA LYS A 14 -10.52 -10.61 -1.97
C LYS A 14 -11.11 -11.87 -2.61
N GLY A 15 -10.37 -12.96 -2.56
CA GLY A 15 -10.86 -14.22 -3.11
C GLY A 15 -10.76 -14.34 -4.63
N ASN A 16 -10.09 -13.42 -5.31
CA ASN A 16 -9.78 -13.59 -6.72
C ASN A 16 -8.88 -14.83 -6.96
N GLY A 17 -8.55 -15.56 -5.91
CA GLY A 17 -7.97 -16.90 -5.96
C GLY A 17 -6.64 -17.00 -6.66
N ARG A 18 -6.07 -15.91 -7.06
CA ARG A 18 -4.88 -15.88 -7.89
C ARG A 18 -3.67 -15.56 -7.05
N ARG A 19 -2.56 -16.11 -7.47
CA ARG A 19 -1.29 -15.77 -6.83
C ARG A 19 -0.88 -14.36 -7.23
N PRO A 20 -0.21 -13.61 -6.34
CA PRO A 20 0.44 -12.37 -6.74
C PRO A 20 1.34 -12.63 -7.94
N GLN A 21 1.32 -11.73 -8.91
CA GLN A 21 2.16 -11.83 -10.10
C GLN A 21 3.03 -10.60 -10.21
N LEU A 22 4.33 -10.82 -10.16
CA LEU A 22 5.31 -9.75 -10.21
C LEU A 22 5.17 -8.90 -11.47
N GLU A 23 4.97 -9.56 -12.62
CA GLU A 23 4.84 -8.84 -13.90
C GLU A 23 3.62 -7.93 -13.93
N ARG A 24 2.51 -8.38 -13.35
CA ARG A 24 1.30 -7.56 -13.23
C ARG A 24 1.55 -6.32 -12.37
N MET A 25 2.20 -6.49 -11.23
CA MET A 25 2.56 -5.38 -10.36
C MET A 25 3.53 -4.42 -11.03
N ARG A 26 4.52 -4.94 -11.74
CA ARG A 26 5.47 -4.12 -12.50
C ARG A 26 4.74 -3.26 -13.52
N TRP A 27 3.79 -3.86 -14.22
CA TRP A 27 3.03 -3.13 -15.23
C TRP A 27 2.23 -1.98 -14.59
N LEU A 28 1.49 -2.29 -13.51
CA LEU A 28 0.70 -1.28 -12.80
C LEU A 28 1.58 -0.15 -12.26
N LEU A 29 2.68 -0.49 -11.64
CA LEU A 29 3.60 0.51 -11.09
C LEU A 29 4.23 1.37 -12.18
N LYS A 30 4.57 0.77 -13.30
CA LYS A 30 5.12 1.52 -14.45
C LYS A 30 4.11 2.52 -14.98
N GLN A 31 2.85 2.14 -15.11
CA GLN A 31 1.80 3.07 -15.54
C GLN A 31 1.59 4.19 -14.53
N ALA A 32 1.86 3.94 -13.26
CA ALA A 32 1.77 4.94 -12.19
C ALA A 32 3.02 5.83 -12.07
N GLY A 33 4.04 5.62 -12.90
CA GLY A 33 5.27 6.39 -12.86
C GLY A 33 6.35 5.81 -11.95
N ASN A 34 6.28 4.53 -11.62
CA ASN A 34 7.24 3.83 -10.75
C ASN A 34 7.42 4.48 -9.39
N PRO A 35 6.32 4.73 -8.64
CA PRO A 35 6.41 5.44 -7.36
C PRO A 35 7.30 4.73 -6.34
N GLN A 36 7.42 3.40 -6.44
CA GLN A 36 8.25 2.60 -5.52
C GLN A 36 9.74 2.91 -5.62
N THR A 37 10.16 3.56 -6.69
CA THR A 37 11.59 3.91 -6.87
C THR A 37 11.95 5.26 -6.28
N HIS A 38 10.97 6.03 -5.81
CA HIS A 38 11.18 7.41 -5.38
C HIS A 38 11.59 7.54 -3.91
N PHE A 39 11.62 6.43 -3.16
CA PHE A 39 12.03 6.41 -1.76
C PHE A 39 12.60 5.05 -1.41
N PRO A 40 13.54 4.98 -0.45
CA PRO A 40 14.06 3.70 0.03
C PRO A 40 13.02 2.97 0.88
N THR A 41 13.09 1.66 0.89
CA THR A 41 12.21 0.81 1.69
C THR A 41 13.02 -0.12 2.58
N VAL A 42 12.49 -0.37 3.79
CA VAL A 42 13.01 -1.35 4.73
C VAL A 42 11.93 -2.40 4.94
N HIS A 43 12.28 -3.65 4.75
CA HIS A 43 11.35 -4.77 4.93
C HIS A 43 11.57 -5.43 6.28
N ILE A 44 10.51 -5.51 7.07
CA ILE A 44 10.52 -6.22 8.35
C ILE A 44 9.86 -7.57 8.13
N VAL A 45 10.61 -8.64 8.37
CA VAL A 45 10.14 -10.02 8.20
C VAL A 45 10.21 -10.76 9.51
N GLY A 46 9.42 -11.83 9.63
CA GLY A 46 9.42 -12.68 10.81
C GLY A 46 8.00 -12.98 11.29
N THR A 47 7.89 -13.88 12.24
CA THR A 47 6.59 -14.32 12.77
C THR A 47 6.20 -13.57 14.04
N ASN A 48 7.19 -13.11 14.82
CA ASN A 48 6.97 -12.44 16.09
C ASN A 48 7.74 -11.13 16.13
N GLY A 49 7.18 -10.13 16.79
CA GLY A 49 7.85 -8.88 17.05
C GLY A 49 7.93 -7.90 15.88
N LYS A 50 7.29 -8.21 14.74
CA LYS A 50 7.29 -7.29 13.59
C LYS A 50 6.71 -5.92 13.95
N GLY A 51 5.54 -5.92 14.59
CA GLY A 51 4.88 -4.68 14.98
C GLY A 51 5.72 -3.84 15.93
N SER A 52 6.38 -4.49 16.89
CA SER A 52 7.25 -3.80 17.84
C SER A 52 8.46 -3.21 17.14
N THR A 53 9.08 -3.96 16.23
CA THR A 53 10.25 -3.49 15.47
C THR A 53 9.87 -2.32 14.57
N THR A 54 8.75 -2.41 13.88
CA THR A 54 8.24 -1.34 13.01
C THR A 54 8.00 -0.07 13.81
N SER A 55 7.31 -0.17 14.93
CA SER A 55 7.02 0.96 15.81
C SER A 55 8.29 1.62 16.33
N TYR A 56 9.25 0.82 16.74
CA TYR A 56 10.52 1.29 17.27
C TYR A 56 11.32 2.07 16.22
N LEU A 57 11.47 1.49 15.03
CA LEU A 57 12.17 2.15 13.93
C LEU A 57 11.46 3.43 13.50
N GLN A 58 10.15 3.37 13.35
CA GLN A 58 9.36 4.52 12.95
C GLN A 58 9.53 5.67 13.94
N ASN A 59 9.49 5.38 15.23
CA ASN A 59 9.66 6.41 16.26
C ASN A 59 11.05 7.03 16.24
N ILE A 60 12.11 6.22 16.11
CA ILE A 60 13.47 6.73 16.04
C ILE A 60 13.64 7.65 14.84
N LEU A 61 13.21 7.21 13.67
CA LEU A 61 13.41 7.96 12.42
C LEU A 61 12.57 9.23 12.40
N THR A 62 11.35 9.18 12.90
CA THR A 62 10.48 10.35 12.99
C THR A 62 11.08 11.40 13.92
N LYS A 63 11.63 10.97 15.07
CA LYS A 63 12.29 11.88 16.01
C LYS A 63 13.58 12.46 15.43
N SER A 64 14.18 11.77 14.49
CA SER A 64 15.38 12.25 13.80
C SER A 64 15.06 13.21 12.64
N GLY A 65 13.79 13.54 12.44
CA GLY A 65 13.36 14.53 11.44
C GLY A 65 12.94 13.96 10.11
N TYR A 66 12.88 12.64 9.97
CA TYR A 66 12.45 12.02 8.71
C TYR A 66 10.95 11.85 8.66
N GLN A 67 10.40 11.89 7.43
CA GLN A 67 9.02 11.54 7.17
C GLN A 67 8.98 10.06 6.77
N VAL A 68 8.36 9.24 7.61
CA VAL A 68 8.46 7.78 7.52
C VAL A 68 7.09 7.18 7.24
N GLY A 69 6.97 6.51 6.10
CA GLY A 69 5.78 5.71 5.80
C GLY A 69 5.90 4.34 6.45
N THR A 70 4.80 3.80 6.95
CA THR A 70 4.75 2.42 7.44
C THR A 70 3.58 1.68 6.80
N PHE A 71 3.85 0.46 6.39
CA PHE A 71 2.85 -0.44 5.83
C PHE A 71 2.80 -1.70 6.69
N THR A 72 1.64 -1.93 7.34
CA THR A 72 1.49 -3.01 8.31
C THR A 72 0.33 -3.93 7.95
N SER A 73 0.35 -5.13 8.51
CA SER A 73 -0.67 -6.15 8.26
C SER A 73 -0.66 -7.16 9.41
N PRO A 74 -1.81 -7.62 9.85
CA PRO A 74 -3.16 -7.16 9.53
C PRO A 74 -3.53 -5.88 10.30
N TYR A 75 -4.67 -5.29 9.97
CA TYR A 75 -5.21 -4.20 10.79
C TYR A 75 -6.10 -4.77 11.90
N ILE A 76 -6.21 -4.03 13.01
CA ILE A 76 -7.00 -4.46 14.16
C ILE A 76 -8.40 -3.87 14.12
N THR A 77 -8.50 -2.55 13.95
CA THR A 77 -9.76 -1.83 14.01
C THR A 77 -10.19 -1.25 12.67
N ARG A 78 -9.28 -0.59 11.98
CA ARG A 78 -9.57 0.11 10.74
C ARG A 78 -8.57 -0.24 9.66
N PHE A 79 -9.08 -0.38 8.44
CA PHE A 79 -8.22 -0.58 7.27
C PHE A 79 -7.11 0.46 7.18
N ASN A 80 -7.42 1.72 7.50
CA ASN A 80 -6.48 2.84 7.38
C ASN A 80 -5.21 2.67 8.22
N GLU A 81 -5.27 1.86 9.26
CA GLU A 81 -4.09 1.56 10.09
C GLU A 81 -2.93 0.95 9.29
N ARG A 82 -3.24 0.30 8.16
CA ARG A 82 -2.23 -0.38 7.35
C ARG A 82 -1.25 0.58 6.69
N ILE A 83 -1.68 1.82 6.46
CA ILE A 83 -0.90 2.83 5.73
C ILE A 83 -0.80 4.07 6.60
N SER A 84 0.38 4.35 7.12
CA SER A 84 0.60 5.47 8.04
C SER A 84 1.83 6.26 7.66
N ILE A 85 1.85 7.54 8.05
CA ILE A 85 3.03 8.39 7.95
C ILE A 85 3.26 9.02 9.31
N ASN A 86 4.45 8.82 9.88
CA ASN A 86 4.83 9.32 11.20
C ASN A 86 3.78 8.96 12.27
N GLY A 87 3.25 7.74 12.20
CA GLY A 87 2.27 7.25 13.16
C GLY A 87 0.84 7.70 12.92
N THR A 88 0.60 8.50 11.88
CA THR A 88 -0.75 8.96 11.54
C THR A 88 -1.28 8.17 10.35
N GLU A 89 -2.40 7.48 10.54
CA GLU A 89 -3.00 6.68 9.48
C GLU A 89 -3.50 7.53 8.33
N ILE A 90 -3.56 6.93 7.13
CA ILE A 90 -4.05 7.61 5.94
C ILE A 90 -5.46 8.15 6.19
N PRO A 91 -5.72 9.43 5.89
CA PRO A 91 -7.08 9.98 6.00
C PRO A 91 -8.03 9.33 5.01
N ASP A 92 -9.30 9.24 5.40
CA ASP A 92 -10.34 8.65 4.54
C ASP A 92 -10.38 9.30 3.16
N LYS A 93 -10.31 10.62 3.10
CA LYS A 93 -10.36 11.35 1.83
C LYS A 93 -9.20 11.00 0.90
N ASP A 94 -8.03 10.77 1.47
CA ASP A 94 -6.86 10.40 0.68
C ASP A 94 -6.99 8.98 0.15
N LEU A 95 -7.51 8.07 0.96
CA LEU A 95 -7.78 6.69 0.51
C LEU A 95 -8.78 6.68 -0.63
N ILE A 96 -9.87 7.44 -0.50
CA ILE A 96 -10.89 7.57 -1.54
C ILE A 96 -10.27 8.07 -2.86
N SER A 97 -9.46 9.11 -2.76
CA SER A 97 -8.80 9.70 -3.92
C SER A 97 -7.84 8.74 -4.60
N LEU A 98 -7.07 8.00 -3.81
CA LEU A 98 -6.12 7.03 -4.35
C LEU A 98 -6.80 5.84 -5.00
N VAL A 99 -7.91 5.37 -4.44
CA VAL A 99 -8.68 4.28 -5.06
C VAL A 99 -9.27 4.73 -6.39
N ALA A 100 -9.74 5.97 -6.50
CA ALA A 100 -10.20 6.51 -7.77
C ALA A 100 -9.08 6.50 -8.81
N LYS A 101 -7.86 6.88 -8.41
CA LYS A 101 -6.69 6.83 -9.29
C LYS A 101 -6.35 5.39 -9.68
N ALA A 102 -6.40 4.47 -8.73
CA ALA A 102 -6.13 3.06 -8.99
C ALA A 102 -7.15 2.45 -9.95
N GLN A 103 -8.41 2.88 -9.88
CA GLN A 103 -9.44 2.40 -10.82
C GLN A 103 -9.08 2.71 -12.28
N VAL A 104 -8.51 3.88 -12.54
CA VAL A 104 -8.03 4.24 -13.88
C VAL A 104 -6.94 3.27 -14.32
N LEU A 105 -5.98 2.99 -13.45
CA LEU A 105 -4.89 2.05 -13.74
C LEU A 105 -5.41 0.63 -13.97
N LEU A 106 -6.40 0.21 -13.20
CA LEU A 106 -7.00 -1.12 -13.34
C LEU A 106 -7.79 -1.24 -14.64
N ASN A 107 -8.49 -0.19 -15.06
CA ASN A 107 -9.18 -0.17 -16.34
C ASN A 107 -8.17 -0.28 -17.49
N ASP A 108 -7.05 0.42 -17.39
CA ASP A 108 -5.99 0.33 -18.40
C ASP A 108 -5.38 -1.07 -18.44
N LEU A 109 -5.22 -1.71 -17.29
CA LEU A 109 -4.75 -3.10 -17.21
C LEU A 109 -5.68 -4.02 -18.00
N GLU A 110 -6.97 -3.89 -17.77
CA GLU A 110 -7.98 -4.72 -18.43
C GLU A 110 -8.00 -4.48 -19.95
N GLU A 111 -7.89 -3.22 -20.37
CA GLU A 111 -7.98 -2.86 -21.78
C GLU A 111 -6.71 -3.19 -22.58
N HIS A 112 -5.54 -3.11 -21.96
CA HIS A 112 -4.26 -3.15 -22.67
C HIS A 112 -3.42 -4.39 -22.37
N THR A 113 -3.88 -5.28 -21.50
CA THR A 113 -3.12 -6.49 -21.14
C THR A 113 -4.04 -7.69 -21.03
N ASP A 114 -3.42 -8.88 -21.00
CA ASP A 114 -4.11 -10.13 -20.72
C ASP A 114 -4.01 -10.54 -19.24
N PHE A 115 -3.47 -9.66 -18.39
CA PHE A 115 -3.37 -9.95 -16.98
C PHE A 115 -4.76 -10.02 -16.34
N ASP A 116 -4.92 -10.95 -15.42
CA ASP A 116 -6.10 -11.00 -14.55
C ASP A 116 -6.10 -9.80 -13.60
N ARG A 117 -7.24 -9.58 -12.97
CA ARG A 117 -7.36 -8.58 -11.92
C ARG A 117 -6.36 -8.88 -10.80
N PRO A 118 -5.76 -7.85 -10.20
CA PRO A 118 -4.85 -8.06 -9.09
C PRO A 118 -5.56 -8.68 -7.87
N THR A 119 -4.76 -9.25 -6.98
CA THR A 119 -5.24 -9.66 -5.67
C THR A 119 -5.52 -8.42 -4.82
N GLU A 120 -6.27 -8.59 -3.74
CA GLU A 120 -6.49 -7.49 -2.79
C GLU A 120 -5.16 -6.95 -2.25
N PHE A 121 -4.24 -7.85 -1.90
CA PHE A 121 -2.93 -7.45 -1.40
C PHE A 121 -2.15 -6.62 -2.42
N GLU A 122 -2.20 -7.02 -3.69
CA GLU A 122 -1.55 -6.24 -4.75
C GLU A 122 -2.17 -4.85 -4.90
N LEU A 123 -3.49 -4.76 -4.83
CA LEU A 123 -4.17 -3.48 -4.89
C LEU A 123 -3.76 -2.58 -3.72
N VAL A 124 -3.76 -3.13 -2.51
CA VAL A 124 -3.40 -2.36 -1.31
C VAL A 124 -1.92 -1.93 -1.37
N THR A 125 -1.06 -2.79 -1.90
CA THR A 125 0.35 -2.46 -2.11
C THR A 125 0.52 -1.30 -3.09
N LEU A 126 -0.24 -1.33 -4.17
CA LEU A 126 -0.24 -0.23 -5.14
C LEU A 126 -0.68 1.09 -4.47
N LEU A 127 -1.74 1.05 -3.68
CA LEU A 127 -2.23 2.23 -2.96
C LEU A 127 -1.17 2.77 -2.01
N MET A 128 -0.46 1.90 -1.32
CA MET A 128 0.60 2.27 -0.40
C MET A 128 1.73 3.02 -1.12
N PHE A 129 2.22 2.47 -2.21
CA PHE A 129 3.28 3.12 -2.98
C PHE A 129 2.84 4.46 -3.54
N LEU A 130 1.60 4.54 -4.05
CA LEU A 130 1.05 5.80 -4.55
C LEU A 130 0.96 6.86 -3.45
N TYR A 131 0.52 6.46 -2.27
CA TYR A 131 0.37 7.39 -1.15
C TYR A 131 1.72 7.91 -0.66
N PHE A 132 2.67 7.01 -0.45
CA PHE A 132 3.98 7.40 0.03
C PHE A 132 4.73 8.29 -0.98
N ASP A 133 4.55 8.03 -2.26
CA ASP A 133 5.12 8.89 -3.30
C ASP A 133 4.44 10.26 -3.31
N LEU A 134 3.12 10.29 -3.23
CA LEU A 134 2.36 11.54 -3.18
C LEU A 134 2.81 12.42 -2.02
N LYS A 135 3.05 11.82 -0.86
CA LYS A 135 3.46 12.53 0.35
C LYS A 135 4.96 12.74 0.45
N GLN A 136 5.73 12.22 -0.51
CA GLN A 136 7.19 12.39 -0.56
C GLN A 136 7.88 11.95 0.73
N VAL A 137 7.55 10.74 1.18
CA VAL A 137 8.21 10.19 2.37
C VAL A 137 9.71 10.03 2.13
N ASP A 138 10.50 10.18 3.18
CA ASP A 138 11.93 9.96 3.11
C ASP A 138 12.27 8.48 3.03
N MET A 139 11.44 7.63 3.61
CA MET A 139 11.59 6.18 3.54
C MET A 139 10.29 5.50 3.97
N ALA A 140 10.18 4.22 3.65
CA ALA A 140 9.05 3.40 4.06
C ALA A 140 9.53 2.14 4.77
N ILE A 141 8.82 1.77 5.84
CA ILE A 141 9.01 0.51 6.55
C ILE A 141 7.84 -0.39 6.19
N ILE A 142 8.12 -1.52 5.60
CA ILE A 142 7.11 -2.45 5.10
C ILE A 142 7.19 -3.74 5.89
N GLU A 143 6.14 -4.08 6.63
CA GLU A 143 6.02 -5.39 7.25
C GLU A 143 5.64 -6.39 6.18
N ALA A 144 6.50 -7.37 5.96
CA ALA A 144 6.17 -8.44 5.04
C ALA A 144 5.12 -9.33 5.68
N GLY A 145 3.95 -9.37 5.07
CA GLY A 145 2.95 -10.34 5.44
C GLY A 145 3.47 -11.73 5.10
N ILE A 146 3.17 -12.70 5.95
CA ILE A 146 3.37 -14.09 5.58
C ILE A 146 2.19 -14.43 4.68
N GLY A 147 2.48 -14.38 3.43
CA GLY A 147 1.47 -14.62 2.41
C GLY A 147 1.01 -16.04 2.40
#